data_955e63c7f4e845fb42c854a5a6db5c07
#
_entry.id   955e63c7f4e845fb42c854a5a6db5c07
#
_cell.length_a   1.000
_cell.length_b   1.000
_cell.length_c   1.000
_cell.angle_alpha   90.00
_cell.angle_beta   90.00
_cell.angle_gamma   90.00
#
_symmetry.space_group_name_H-M   'P 1'
#
loop_
_entity.id
_entity.type
_entity.pdbx_description
1 polymer ?
#
loop_
_entity_poly.entity_id
_entity_poly.type
_entity_poly.pdbx_seq_one_letter_code
_entity_poly.pdbx_strand_id
1 'polypeptide(L)'
;AMEELKSWPIFGMAASAMDTVFVDRSSKESRRAAKLMLADRVSQGMSPVVFPEGYCSEKGLLPFKPGMFHVAAEKGVPILPLTIEYSDPEMAWVGEESFISHLTRMLGKPSWSVDLTFGPAMEGVDGEDLNDRVAAWMSDHIRH
;
A
#
# COMPACT_ATOMS: atom_id res chain seq x y z
N ALA A 1 -6.26 -4.60 1.94
CA ALA A 1 -6.70 -5.04 0.59
C ALA A 1 -8.20 -4.79 0.40
N MET A 2 -8.69 -4.91 -0.83
CA MET A 2 -10.13 -4.84 -1.12
C MET A 2 -10.82 -6.11 -0.62
N GLU A 3 -12.04 -5.97 -0.05
CA GLU A 3 -12.77 -7.09 0.55
C GLU A 3 -13.12 -8.18 -0.48
N GLU A 4 -13.38 -7.80 -1.72
CA GLU A 4 -13.69 -8.73 -2.81
C GLU A 4 -12.57 -9.76 -3.05
N LEU A 5 -11.32 -9.39 -2.84
CA LEU A 5 -10.17 -10.30 -2.99
C LEU A 5 -10.17 -11.44 -1.97
N LYS A 6 -10.89 -11.29 -0.85
CA LYS A 6 -11.00 -12.34 0.17
C LYS A 6 -11.65 -13.61 -0.36
N SER A 7 -12.61 -13.46 -1.29
CA SER A 7 -13.33 -14.58 -1.90
C SER A 7 -12.58 -15.26 -3.06
N TRP A 8 -11.47 -14.68 -3.51
CA TRP A 8 -10.72 -15.24 -4.64
C TRP A 8 -9.91 -16.47 -4.20
N PRO A 9 -10.03 -17.59 -4.93
CA PRO A 9 -9.23 -18.78 -4.65
C PRO A 9 -7.75 -18.44 -4.69
N ILE A 10 -6.95 -19.06 -3.83
CA ILE A 10 -5.49 -18.85 -3.69
C ILE A 10 -5.14 -17.46 -3.14
N PHE A 11 -5.61 -16.35 -3.76
CA PHE A 11 -5.29 -14.98 -3.32
C PHE A 11 -5.88 -14.65 -1.97
N GLY A 12 -7.15 -14.99 -1.74
CA GLY A 12 -7.79 -14.78 -0.43
C GLY A 12 -7.11 -15.58 0.67
N MET A 13 -6.72 -16.83 0.38
CA MET A 13 -5.96 -17.65 1.33
C MET A 13 -4.56 -17.10 1.59
N ALA A 14 -3.81 -16.73 0.55
CA ALA A 14 -2.48 -16.16 0.69
C ALA A 14 -2.51 -14.83 1.45
N ALA A 15 -3.41 -13.92 1.10
CA ALA A 15 -3.58 -12.65 1.78
C ALA A 15 -3.99 -12.84 3.25
N SER A 16 -4.87 -13.81 3.54
CA SER A 16 -5.26 -14.13 4.91
C SER A 16 -4.09 -14.73 5.71
N ALA A 17 -3.28 -15.58 5.10
CA ALA A 17 -2.08 -16.15 5.72
C ALA A 17 -1.00 -15.09 6.00
N MET A 18 -0.97 -14.01 5.23
CA MET A 18 -0.12 -12.84 5.44
C MET A 18 -0.75 -11.80 6.38
N ASP A 19 -1.82 -12.16 7.05
CA ASP A 19 -2.51 -11.31 8.02
C ASP A 19 -3.05 -9.98 7.42
N THR A 20 -3.42 -10.02 6.15
CA THR A 20 -3.91 -8.86 5.41
C THR A 20 -5.24 -8.37 5.95
N VAL A 21 -5.34 -7.07 6.21
CA VAL A 21 -6.60 -6.41 6.57
C VAL A 21 -7.40 -6.12 5.30
N PHE A 22 -8.57 -6.72 5.21
CA PHE A 22 -9.51 -6.49 4.11
C PHE A 22 -10.44 -5.32 4.44
N VAL A 23 -10.76 -4.51 3.44
CA VAL A 23 -11.55 -3.28 3.61
C VAL A 23 -12.57 -3.15 2.48
N ASP A 24 -13.84 -3.03 2.84
CA ASP A 24 -14.82 -2.47 1.94
C ASP A 24 -14.61 -0.96 1.86
N ARG A 25 -14.14 -0.49 0.69
CA ARG A 25 -13.81 0.92 0.47
C ARG A 25 -15.04 1.82 0.39
N SER A 26 -16.22 1.26 0.12
CA SER A 26 -17.49 1.98 0.10
C SER A 26 -18.04 2.23 1.51
N SER A 27 -17.76 1.34 2.47
CA SER A 27 -18.22 1.41 3.85
C SER A 27 -17.32 2.28 4.72
N LYS A 28 -17.91 3.29 5.36
CA LYS A 28 -17.21 4.14 6.35
C LYS A 28 -16.83 3.35 7.59
N GLU A 29 -17.70 2.44 8.02
CA GLU A 29 -17.50 1.56 9.16
C GLU A 29 -16.33 0.60 8.92
N SER A 30 -16.27 -0.04 7.73
CA SER A 30 -15.19 -0.95 7.35
C SER A 30 -13.84 -0.23 7.33
N ARG A 31 -13.78 0.99 6.75
CA ARG A 31 -12.56 1.81 6.77
C ARG A 31 -12.10 2.18 8.17
N ARG A 32 -13.05 2.47 9.08
CA ARG A 32 -12.74 2.78 10.49
C ARG A 32 -12.25 1.53 11.22
N ALA A 33 -12.91 0.40 11.04
CA ALA A 33 -12.51 -0.87 11.63
C ALA A 33 -11.09 -1.28 11.19
N ALA A 34 -10.78 -1.14 9.90
CA ALA A 34 -9.45 -1.42 9.38
C ALA A 34 -8.36 -0.56 10.02
N LYS A 35 -8.61 0.74 10.23
CA LYS A 35 -7.67 1.63 10.93
C LYS A 35 -7.41 1.17 12.36
N LEU A 36 -8.47 0.79 13.09
CA LEU A 36 -8.35 0.30 14.46
C LEU A 36 -7.57 -1.01 14.53
N MET A 37 -7.83 -1.95 13.60
CA MET A 37 -7.08 -3.20 13.50
C MET A 37 -5.59 -2.95 13.23
N LEU A 38 -5.27 -2.05 12.30
CA LEU A 38 -3.87 -1.72 12.01
C LEU A 38 -3.20 -1.01 13.19
N ALA A 39 -3.90 -0.11 13.88
CA ALA A 39 -3.40 0.53 15.08
C ALA A 39 -3.12 -0.47 16.21
N ASP A 40 -3.99 -1.48 16.38
CA ASP A 40 -3.81 -2.56 17.34
C ASP A 40 -2.56 -3.41 17.01
N ARG A 41 -2.38 -3.77 15.74
CA ARG A 41 -1.18 -4.51 15.29
C ARG A 41 0.10 -3.74 15.51
N VAL A 42 0.11 -2.44 15.22
CA VAL A 42 1.24 -1.56 15.54
C VAL A 42 1.54 -1.57 17.04
N SER A 43 0.52 -1.51 17.89
CA SER A 43 0.67 -1.58 19.35
C SER A 43 1.24 -2.93 19.83
N GLN A 44 1.09 -3.99 19.02
CA GLN A 44 1.67 -5.33 19.26
C GLN A 44 3.09 -5.47 18.68
N GLY A 45 3.69 -4.37 18.16
CA GLY A 45 5.03 -4.37 17.59
C GLY A 45 5.11 -4.88 16.15
N MET A 46 3.98 -5.04 15.47
CA MET A 46 3.97 -5.42 14.05
C MET A 46 4.14 -4.18 13.15
N SER A 47 4.79 -4.38 12.00
CA SER A 47 5.02 -3.34 10.99
C SER A 47 4.10 -3.57 9.79
N PRO A 48 2.90 -2.97 9.73
CA PRO A 48 2.01 -3.14 8.60
C PRO A 48 2.54 -2.41 7.36
N VAL A 49 2.43 -3.04 6.21
CA VAL A 49 2.66 -2.40 4.91
C VAL A 49 1.35 -1.77 4.42
N VAL A 50 1.40 -0.50 4.07
CA VAL A 50 0.23 0.28 3.64
C VAL A 50 0.52 0.97 2.31
N PHE A 51 -0.42 0.91 1.38
CA PHE A 51 -0.39 1.64 0.12
C PHE A 51 -1.32 2.86 0.24
N PRO A 52 -0.78 4.05 0.56
CA PRO A 52 -1.62 5.21 0.90
C PRO A 52 -2.38 5.79 -0.29
N GLU A 53 -1.90 5.58 -1.51
CA GLU A 53 -2.59 5.98 -2.74
C GLU A 53 -3.92 5.23 -2.92
N GLY A 54 -3.94 3.95 -2.57
CA GLY A 54 -5.10 3.08 -2.68
C GLY A 54 -5.43 2.60 -4.09
N TYR A 55 -4.72 3.07 -5.12
CA TYR A 55 -4.83 2.65 -6.53
C TYR A 55 -3.43 2.59 -7.15
N CYS A 56 -3.31 1.88 -8.28
CA CYS A 56 -2.13 1.92 -9.11
C CYS A 56 -2.19 3.15 -10.05
N SER A 57 -1.05 3.74 -10.36
CA SER A 57 -0.92 4.88 -11.27
C SER A 57 0.16 4.61 -12.31
N GLU A 58 -0.07 5.07 -13.54
CA GLU A 58 0.95 5.08 -14.61
C GLU A 58 1.79 6.36 -14.60
N LYS A 59 1.35 7.40 -13.90
CA LYS A 59 1.88 8.77 -14.02
C LYS A 59 2.32 9.35 -12.67
N GLY A 60 3.18 8.62 -11.96
CA GLY A 60 3.68 9.07 -10.67
C GLY A 60 2.69 8.85 -9.52
N LEU A 61 2.92 9.51 -8.41
CA LEU A 61 2.16 9.34 -7.17
C LEU A 61 0.77 9.94 -7.25
N LEU A 62 -0.21 9.21 -6.75
CA LEU A 62 -1.54 9.73 -6.45
C LEU A 62 -1.56 10.40 -5.07
N PRO A 63 -2.52 11.31 -4.81
CA PRO A 63 -2.68 11.90 -3.49
C PRO A 63 -2.86 10.82 -2.41
N PHE A 64 -2.10 10.94 -1.32
CA PHE A 64 -2.14 9.98 -0.22
C PHE A 64 -3.38 10.17 0.65
N LYS A 65 -3.92 9.06 1.13
CA LYS A 65 -5.00 9.05 2.12
C LYS A 65 -4.40 9.19 3.52
N PRO A 66 -4.70 10.28 4.26
CA PRO A 66 -3.96 10.62 5.48
C PRO A 66 -4.24 9.69 6.67
N GLY A 67 -5.20 8.79 6.54
CA GLY A 67 -5.72 8.02 7.67
C GLY A 67 -4.70 7.22 8.47
N MET A 68 -3.68 6.64 7.84
CA MET A 68 -2.65 5.86 8.54
C MET A 68 -1.52 6.75 9.07
N PHE A 69 -1.29 7.91 8.47
CA PHE A 69 -0.36 8.91 8.99
C PHE A 69 -0.84 9.45 10.33
N HIS A 70 -2.15 9.73 10.48
CA HIS A 70 -2.74 10.10 11.77
C HIS A 70 -2.58 8.98 12.81
N VAL A 71 -2.77 7.71 12.42
CA VAL A 71 -2.55 6.58 13.34
C VAL A 71 -1.09 6.51 13.78
N ALA A 72 -0.14 6.68 12.86
CA ALA A 72 1.28 6.66 13.18
C ALA A 72 1.66 7.81 14.14
N ALA A 73 1.19 9.03 13.86
CA ALA A 73 1.41 10.20 14.71
C ALA A 73 0.80 10.01 16.10
N GLU A 74 -0.44 9.52 16.20
CA GLU A 74 -1.14 9.25 17.46
C GLU A 74 -0.41 8.18 18.31
N LYS A 75 0.14 7.15 17.65
CA LYS A 75 0.84 6.05 18.33
C LYS A 75 2.33 6.33 18.57
N GLY A 76 2.87 7.42 18.02
CA GLY A 76 4.29 7.75 18.14
C GLY A 76 5.19 6.69 17.48
N VAL A 77 4.76 6.14 16.33
CA VAL A 77 5.54 5.15 15.60
C VAL A 77 6.08 5.71 14.29
N PRO A 78 7.32 5.37 13.92
CA PRO A 78 7.90 5.85 12.67
C PRO A 78 7.23 5.26 11.44
N ILE A 79 7.18 6.02 10.37
CA ILE A 79 6.85 5.57 9.02
C ILE A 79 8.15 5.42 8.23
N LEU A 80 8.33 4.27 7.60
CA LEU A 80 9.41 4.01 6.66
C LEU A 80 8.86 4.11 5.23
N PRO A 81 9.16 5.19 4.48
CA PRO A 81 8.76 5.30 3.09
C PRO A 81 9.43 4.24 2.24
N LEU A 82 8.69 3.69 1.28
CA LEU A 82 9.17 2.68 0.34
C LEU A 82 8.60 2.95 -1.04
N THR A 83 9.45 3.16 -2.05
CA THR A 83 9.04 3.17 -3.45
C THR A 83 9.27 1.80 -4.08
N ILE A 84 8.37 1.43 -4.99
CA ILE A 84 8.40 0.18 -5.75
C ILE A 84 8.41 0.55 -7.22
N GLU A 85 9.49 0.20 -7.91
CA GLU A 85 9.64 0.47 -9.33
C GLU A 85 9.80 -0.85 -10.09
N TYR A 86 9.03 -1.01 -11.15
CA TYR A 86 9.08 -2.19 -11.98
C TYR A 86 10.04 -2.00 -13.14
N SER A 87 10.83 -3.01 -13.45
CA SER A 87 11.74 -3.01 -14.62
C SER A 87 10.99 -2.89 -15.96
N ASP A 88 9.73 -3.24 -15.97
CA ASP A 88 8.86 -3.23 -17.14
C ASP A 88 7.52 -2.56 -16.74
N PRO A 89 7.15 -1.43 -17.37
CA PRO A 89 5.89 -0.73 -17.06
C PRO A 89 4.65 -1.60 -17.22
N GLU A 90 4.69 -2.64 -18.08
CA GLU A 90 3.57 -3.58 -18.22
C GLU A 90 3.29 -4.42 -16.96
N MET A 91 4.21 -4.39 -15.97
CA MET A 91 4.01 -5.07 -14.69
C MET A 91 2.98 -4.35 -13.81
N ALA A 92 2.76 -3.07 -14.00
CA ALA A 92 1.71 -2.35 -13.29
C ALA A 92 0.34 -2.76 -13.83
N TRP A 93 -0.55 -3.17 -12.93
CA TRP A 93 -1.93 -3.46 -13.31
C TRP A 93 -2.73 -2.16 -13.30
N VAL A 94 -2.94 -1.60 -14.48
CA VAL A 94 -3.60 -0.32 -14.71
C VAL A 94 -4.63 -0.43 -15.83
N GLY A 95 -5.52 0.54 -15.92
CA GLY A 95 -6.57 0.57 -16.96
C GLY A 95 -7.69 -0.44 -16.72
N GLU A 96 -8.30 -0.92 -17.81
CA GLU A 96 -9.47 -1.80 -17.79
C GLU A 96 -9.13 -3.30 -17.93
N GLU A 97 -7.83 -3.66 -17.97
CA GLU A 97 -7.43 -5.05 -18.07
C GLU A 97 -7.92 -5.85 -16.87
N SER A 98 -8.50 -7.03 -17.12
CA SER A 98 -8.89 -7.91 -16.03
C SER A 98 -7.68 -8.42 -15.27
N PHE A 99 -7.81 -8.61 -13.95
CA PHE A 99 -6.72 -9.14 -13.12
C PHE A 99 -6.18 -10.49 -13.63
N ILE A 100 -7.05 -11.38 -14.09
CA ILE A 100 -6.66 -12.70 -14.58
C ILE A 100 -5.84 -12.57 -15.87
N SER A 101 -6.24 -11.69 -16.80
CA SER A 101 -5.47 -11.41 -18.01
C SER A 101 -4.09 -10.89 -17.67
N HIS A 102 -4.04 -9.87 -16.81
CA HIS A 102 -2.78 -9.29 -16.33
C HIS A 102 -1.88 -10.37 -15.69
N LEU A 103 -2.41 -11.16 -14.76
CA LEU A 103 -1.68 -12.22 -14.08
C LEU A 103 -1.11 -13.26 -15.04
N THR A 104 -1.91 -13.75 -16.00
CA THR A 104 -1.45 -14.75 -16.98
C THR A 104 -0.36 -14.19 -17.87
N ARG A 105 -0.46 -12.93 -18.29
CA ARG A 105 0.58 -12.22 -19.05
C ARG A 105 1.88 -12.11 -18.22
N MET A 106 1.78 -11.78 -16.95
CA MET A 106 2.93 -11.66 -16.06
C MET A 106 3.62 -13.00 -15.79
N LEU A 107 2.84 -14.06 -15.56
CA LEU A 107 3.38 -15.41 -15.36
C LEU A 107 4.02 -16.00 -16.64
N GLY A 108 3.67 -15.48 -17.81
CA GLY A 108 4.28 -15.86 -19.08
C GLY A 108 5.65 -15.22 -19.35
N LYS A 109 6.07 -14.22 -18.57
CA LYS A 109 7.40 -13.59 -18.73
C LYS A 109 8.48 -14.45 -18.10
N PRO A 110 9.64 -14.64 -18.78
CA PRO A 110 10.72 -15.49 -18.27
C PRO A 110 11.42 -14.92 -17.04
N SER A 111 11.45 -13.60 -16.90
CA SER A 111 12.00 -12.89 -15.75
C SER A 111 11.47 -11.46 -15.68
N TRP A 112 11.49 -10.90 -14.49
CA TRP A 112 11.22 -9.50 -14.22
C TRP A 112 11.95 -9.10 -12.94
N SER A 113 12.19 -7.82 -12.77
CA SER A 113 12.79 -7.26 -11.55
C SER A 113 11.97 -6.12 -10.99
N VAL A 114 12.11 -5.93 -9.71
CA VAL A 114 11.48 -4.85 -8.95
C VAL A 114 12.55 -4.17 -8.13
N ASP A 115 12.69 -2.87 -8.27
CA ASP A 115 13.56 -2.06 -7.43
C ASP A 115 12.78 -1.52 -6.25
N LEU A 116 13.31 -1.74 -5.05
CA LEU A 116 12.77 -1.23 -3.80
C LEU A 116 13.71 -0.18 -3.23
N THR A 117 13.24 1.06 -3.08
CA THR A 117 14.02 2.13 -2.45
C THR A 117 13.39 2.50 -1.12
N PHE A 118 14.17 2.29 -0.05
CA PHE A 118 13.76 2.60 1.32
C PHE A 118 14.23 4.00 1.70
N GLY A 119 13.35 4.80 2.27
CA GLY A 119 13.65 6.11 2.81
C GLY A 119 14.06 6.08 4.28
N PRO A 120 14.37 7.25 4.85
CA PRO A 120 14.60 7.36 6.28
C PRO A 120 13.31 7.14 7.06
N ALA A 121 13.41 6.59 8.27
CA ALA A 121 12.29 6.53 9.19
C ALA A 121 11.88 7.96 9.57
N MET A 122 10.58 8.27 9.42
CA MET A 122 10.01 9.59 9.69
C MET A 122 9.02 9.49 10.83
N GLU A 123 9.18 10.35 11.83
CA GLU A 123 8.29 10.49 12.99
C GLU A 123 7.68 11.89 13.01
N GLY A 124 6.53 12.02 13.63
CA GLY A 124 5.84 13.28 13.81
C GLY A 124 4.63 13.12 14.73
N VAL A 125 4.19 14.23 15.30
CA VAL A 125 2.98 14.31 16.16
C VAL A 125 1.76 14.78 15.38
N ASP A 126 1.96 15.27 14.16
CA ASP A 126 0.93 15.71 13.23
C ASP A 126 0.90 14.77 12.01
N GLY A 127 -0.27 14.16 11.77
CA GLY A 127 -0.46 13.22 10.68
C GLY A 127 -0.44 13.88 9.30
N GLU A 128 -0.85 15.13 9.17
CA GLU A 128 -0.82 15.86 7.89
C GLU A 128 0.63 16.23 7.53
N ASP A 129 1.40 16.80 8.47
CA ASP A 129 2.83 17.08 8.26
C ASP A 129 3.59 15.80 7.89
N LEU A 130 3.32 14.70 8.60
CA LEU A 130 3.96 13.42 8.33
C LEU A 130 3.60 12.87 6.93
N ASN A 131 2.34 13.02 6.52
CA ASN A 131 1.86 12.68 5.19
C ASN A 131 2.61 13.47 4.11
N ASP A 132 2.72 14.79 4.27
CA ASP A 132 3.35 15.68 3.30
C ASP A 132 4.85 15.38 3.15
N ARG A 133 5.55 15.15 4.25
CA ARG A 133 6.99 14.80 4.23
C ARG A 133 7.24 13.46 3.56
N VAL A 134 6.43 12.46 3.84
CA VAL A 134 6.53 11.13 3.21
C VAL A 134 6.22 11.23 1.72
N ALA A 135 5.15 11.95 1.34
CA ALA A 135 4.77 12.15 -0.06
C ALA A 135 5.86 12.89 -0.84
N ALA A 136 6.44 13.96 -0.26
CA ALA A 136 7.54 14.70 -0.87
C ALA A 136 8.74 13.78 -1.11
N TRP A 137 9.18 13.03 -0.08
CA TRP A 137 10.30 12.11 -0.22
C TRP A 137 10.06 11.06 -1.31
N MET A 138 8.87 10.45 -1.34
CA MET A 138 8.52 9.44 -2.35
C MET A 138 8.48 10.05 -3.76
N SER A 139 7.95 11.27 -3.91
CA SER A 139 7.95 12.00 -5.20
C SER A 139 9.36 12.25 -5.74
N ASP A 140 10.31 12.58 -4.87
CA ASP A 140 11.69 12.83 -5.24
C ASP A 140 12.48 11.56 -5.60
N HIS A 141 11.98 10.39 -5.20
CA HIS A 141 12.69 9.10 -5.34
C HIS A 141 11.98 8.12 -6.29
N ILE A 142 10.85 8.46 -6.86
CA ILE A 142 10.24 7.71 -7.96
C ILE A 142 10.88 8.17 -9.28
N ARG A 143 11.43 7.23 -10.02
CA ARG A 143 11.89 7.46 -11.40
C ARG A 143 10.67 7.44 -12.33
N HIS A 144 10.61 8.39 -13.22
CA HIS A 144 9.55 8.51 -14.22
C HIS A 144 9.94 7.84 -15.53
#